data_b7696097b12f11ce080c1032a3cb513a
#
_entry.id   b7696097b12f11ce080c1032a3cb513a
#
_cell.length_a   1.000
_cell.length_b   1.000
_cell.length_c   1.000
_cell.angle_alpha   90.00
_cell.angle_beta   90.00
_cell.angle_gamma   90.00
#
_symmetry.space_group_name_H-M   'P 1'
#
loop_
_entity.id
_entity.type
_entity.pdbx_description
1 polymer ?
#
loop_
_entity_poly.entity_id
_entity_poly.type
_entity_poly.pdbx_seq_one_letter_code
_entity_poly.pdbx_strand_id
1 'polypeptide(L)'
;MGILGVGAVGVTGLVYDYVNDDVPTDDVPPTRATSRTGKNPVVTENARVGTRAWQIETGETRAANDRDGQIQGYASTTSAAAGDSVAFHVSVRSAQEFTVTVHRIGHYGGQGGREVAQSPALRGVAHPVPEAHPEHGMIDCGWPVSWTVDIPESWVSGVYLAVFTTKDGHRSSTPFIVREAERASDILVVLPFTTYQAYNAWPQDGRIGKNLYKGFNAQGKNGGNAERAFKVSFDRPYSDGGHPLWFEMDSSFARWAEMSGYDVTYASSLDLHEGTVDPTRYATVVFPGHDEYWSRQMRDVAEKAVASRTHLAYLGANNIYFHIRMEKSPAGTENRVVACYKQDPDPTPDEHGPTVRWRDLEKKRKHSEQRLLGVQYNGMLAKPVPLVVRRSDHWLWKGTGLADGDEIPNLIGIEADGRDRKTKLPRKAVQQLLSHSPYPDSMGRGERIQNTSLVQHRDGTMVFVAGTFFWPLALISPDHLDSRIQTATGNLLDRMLTRTVRT
;
A
#
# COMPACT_ATOMS: atom_id res chain seq x y z
N MET A 1 20.69 -32.39 -2.28
CA MET A 1 21.44 -31.13 -2.05
C MET A 1 20.42 -30.07 -1.66
N GLY A 2 20.41 -29.73 -0.38
CA GLY A 2 19.32 -28.96 0.22
C GLY A 2 19.25 -27.53 -0.26
N ILE A 3 18.08 -27.14 -0.73
CA ILE A 3 17.71 -25.75 -0.93
C ILE A 3 17.22 -25.23 0.43
N LEU A 4 18.04 -24.46 1.08
CA LEU A 4 17.71 -23.74 2.31
C LEU A 4 16.47 -22.87 2.06
N GLY A 5 15.41 -23.19 2.79
CA GLY A 5 14.21 -22.38 2.82
C GLY A 5 14.53 -20.96 3.25
N VAL A 6 14.00 -19.99 2.52
CA VAL A 6 14.01 -18.58 2.88
C VAL A 6 13.20 -18.43 4.18
N GLY A 7 13.88 -18.56 5.31
CA GLY A 7 13.31 -18.23 6.60
C GLY A 7 12.94 -16.74 6.58
N ALA A 8 11.67 -16.43 6.78
CA ALA A 8 11.28 -15.09 7.15
C ALA A 8 12.05 -14.72 8.43
N VAL A 9 13.07 -13.87 8.29
CA VAL A 9 13.62 -13.16 9.43
C VAL A 9 12.44 -12.41 9.99
N GLY A 10 12.00 -12.79 11.20
CA GLY A 10 10.92 -12.12 11.87
C GLY A 10 11.26 -10.64 11.98
N VAL A 11 10.51 -9.81 11.27
CA VAL A 11 10.37 -8.41 11.61
C VAL A 11 9.53 -8.40 12.88
N THR A 12 10.15 -8.86 13.98
CA THR A 12 9.60 -8.69 15.31
C THR A 12 9.94 -7.27 15.73
N GLY A 13 8.92 -6.44 15.82
CA GLY A 13 9.00 -5.22 16.61
C GLY A 13 9.54 -3.99 15.90
N LEU A 14 9.02 -3.62 14.73
CA LEU A 14 8.74 -2.22 14.47
C LEU A 14 7.26 -2.03 14.85
N VAL A 15 6.99 -2.03 16.14
CA VAL A 15 5.85 -1.32 16.68
C VAL A 15 6.22 0.14 16.46
N TYR A 16 5.72 0.73 15.38
CA TYR A 16 5.73 2.19 15.26
C TYR A 16 4.73 2.69 16.28
N ASP A 17 5.25 3.07 17.47
CA ASP A 17 4.52 3.96 18.34
C ASP A 17 4.19 5.18 17.49
N TYR A 18 2.91 5.44 17.27
CA TYR A 18 2.43 6.71 16.76
C TYR A 18 2.73 7.77 17.82
N VAL A 19 4.00 8.19 17.87
CA VAL A 19 4.42 9.26 18.77
C VAL A 19 3.75 10.55 18.31
N ASN A 20 3.08 11.20 19.24
CA ASN A 20 2.42 12.49 19.12
C ASN A 20 3.46 13.61 18.98
N ASP A 21 4.18 13.70 17.87
CA ASP A 21 5.03 14.84 17.59
C ASP A 21 4.37 15.77 16.59
N ASP A 22 4.31 17.03 16.97
CA ASP A 22 3.79 18.11 16.13
C ASP A 22 4.58 18.16 14.83
N VAL A 23 3.91 17.85 13.72
CA VAL A 23 4.45 18.15 12.39
C VAL A 23 4.67 19.66 12.33
N PRO A 24 5.89 20.15 12.04
CA PRO A 24 6.13 21.58 11.91
C PRO A 24 5.13 22.19 10.94
N THR A 25 4.37 23.18 11.38
CA THR A 25 3.33 23.84 10.59
C THR A 25 3.85 24.92 9.67
N ASP A 26 5.16 25.24 9.72
CA ASP A 26 5.71 26.49 9.17
C ASP A 26 6.25 26.41 7.73
N ASP A 27 6.37 25.22 7.12
CA ASP A 27 6.77 25.08 5.72
C ASP A 27 5.64 24.48 4.87
N VAL A 28 4.54 25.22 4.71
CA VAL A 28 3.50 24.87 3.73
C VAL A 28 4.04 25.21 2.34
N PRO A 29 4.29 24.23 1.46
CA PRO A 29 4.66 24.52 0.07
C PRO A 29 3.57 25.37 -0.58
N PRO A 30 3.90 26.18 -1.59
CA PRO A 30 2.94 27.08 -2.22
C PRO A 30 1.75 26.27 -2.76
N THR A 31 0.55 26.67 -2.35
CA THR A 31 -0.72 26.06 -2.74
C THR A 31 -0.81 26.01 -4.26
N ARG A 32 -0.87 24.83 -4.85
CA ARG A 32 -1.11 24.66 -6.29
C ARG A 32 -2.58 24.90 -6.58
N ALA A 33 -2.91 26.13 -6.94
CA ALA A 33 -4.28 26.60 -7.04
C ALA A 33 -5.08 26.01 -8.22
N THR A 34 -4.45 25.32 -9.18
CA THR A 34 -5.13 24.88 -10.41
C THR A 34 -4.85 23.44 -10.76
N SER A 35 -5.88 22.63 -10.73
CA SER A 35 -5.96 21.30 -11.36
C SER A 35 -6.12 21.43 -12.87
N ARG A 36 -5.72 20.42 -13.65
CA ARG A 36 -5.99 20.29 -15.09
C ARG A 36 -7.50 20.33 -15.41
N THR A 37 -8.33 19.96 -14.45
CA THR A 37 -9.78 19.81 -14.57
C THR A 37 -10.55 21.00 -13.98
N GLY A 38 -9.87 22.03 -13.47
CA GLY A 38 -10.50 23.23 -12.91
C GLY A 38 -10.48 23.24 -11.37
N LYS A 39 -11.59 23.00 -10.70
CA LYS A 39 -11.66 23.00 -9.23
C LYS A 39 -10.98 21.76 -8.65
N ASN A 40 -10.12 21.96 -7.65
CA ASN A 40 -9.52 20.89 -6.86
C ASN A 40 -10.33 20.68 -5.57
N PRO A 41 -11.18 19.64 -5.49
CA PRO A 41 -12.00 19.40 -4.30
C PRO A 41 -11.17 18.99 -3.08
N VAL A 42 -9.98 18.43 -3.28
CA VAL A 42 -9.08 18.01 -2.20
C VAL A 42 -8.61 19.21 -1.36
N VAL A 43 -8.27 20.34 -2.01
CA VAL A 43 -7.88 21.57 -1.30
C VAL A 43 -9.03 22.09 -0.44
N THR A 44 -10.25 22.11 -1.00
CA THR A 44 -11.45 22.54 -0.25
C THR A 44 -11.75 21.60 0.91
N GLU A 45 -11.56 20.31 0.71
CA GLU A 45 -11.77 19.30 1.76
C GLU A 45 -10.75 19.47 2.90
N ASN A 46 -9.47 19.64 2.59
CA ASN A 46 -8.42 19.81 3.59
C ASN A 46 -8.46 21.15 4.35
N ALA A 47 -9.25 22.13 3.89
CA ALA A 47 -9.52 23.36 4.61
C ALA A 47 -10.56 23.19 5.75
N ARG A 48 -11.23 22.04 5.83
CA ARG A 48 -12.17 21.73 6.91
C ARG A 48 -11.42 21.39 8.20
N VAL A 49 -12.12 21.51 9.34
CA VAL A 49 -11.57 21.16 10.66
C VAL A 49 -11.26 19.67 10.72
N GLY A 50 -10.01 19.35 11.00
CA GLY A 50 -9.52 17.99 11.18
C GLY A 50 -9.57 17.50 12.63
N THR A 51 -9.22 16.23 12.83
CA THR A 51 -9.09 15.58 14.12
C THR A 51 -8.01 14.51 14.10
N ARG A 52 -7.41 14.22 15.26
CA ARG A 52 -6.53 13.07 15.48
C ARG A 52 -7.29 11.83 15.98
N ALA A 53 -8.61 11.91 16.14
CA ALA A 53 -9.44 10.82 16.67
C ALA A 53 -9.46 9.56 15.79
N TRP A 54 -8.91 9.61 14.60
CA TRP A 54 -8.69 8.45 13.73
C TRP A 54 -7.55 7.53 14.21
N GLN A 55 -6.63 8.04 15.04
CA GLN A 55 -5.53 7.26 15.61
C GLN A 55 -6.07 6.25 16.61
N ILE A 56 -5.48 5.06 16.62
CA ILE A 56 -5.94 3.97 17.49
C ILE A 56 -5.58 4.24 18.95
N GLU A 57 -4.36 4.72 19.20
CA GLU A 57 -3.87 5.05 20.53
C GLU A 57 -3.81 6.56 20.70
N THR A 58 -4.64 7.08 21.59
CA THR A 58 -4.68 8.50 21.96
C THR A 58 -5.05 8.60 23.43
N GLY A 59 -4.14 8.98 24.30
CA GLY A 59 -4.42 9.27 25.70
C GLY A 59 -5.27 8.22 26.44
N GLU A 60 -6.59 8.23 26.24
CA GLU A 60 -7.55 7.33 26.89
C GLU A 60 -7.87 6.06 26.09
N THR A 61 -7.43 5.97 24.82
CA THR A 61 -7.71 4.82 23.95
C THR A 61 -6.48 3.94 23.78
N ARG A 62 -6.70 2.67 23.47
CA ARG A 62 -5.64 1.67 23.30
C ARG A 62 -5.98 0.69 22.18
N ALA A 63 -4.96 0.19 21.52
CA ALA A 63 -5.13 -0.81 20.49
C ALA A 63 -5.73 -2.10 21.06
N ALA A 64 -6.70 -2.66 20.36
CA ALA A 64 -7.10 -4.04 20.57
C ALA A 64 -5.99 -4.97 20.04
N ASN A 65 -5.86 -6.15 20.61
CA ASN A 65 -4.93 -7.16 20.14
C ASN A 65 -5.66 -8.47 19.82
N ASP A 66 -5.08 -9.26 18.92
CA ASP A 66 -5.73 -10.47 18.41
C ASP A 66 -5.88 -11.57 19.47
N ARG A 67 -4.98 -11.60 20.47
CA ARG A 67 -5.03 -12.62 21.55
C ARG A 67 -6.25 -12.43 22.45
N ASP A 68 -6.52 -11.19 22.79
CA ASP A 68 -7.64 -10.84 23.71
C ASP A 68 -8.93 -10.57 22.94
N GLY A 69 -8.84 -10.15 21.66
CA GLY A 69 -9.97 -9.96 20.77
C GLY A 69 -10.99 -8.93 21.27
N GLN A 70 -10.54 -7.84 21.95
CA GLN A 70 -11.43 -6.88 22.59
C GLN A 70 -12.46 -6.32 21.60
N ILE A 71 -12.00 -5.91 20.41
CA ILE A 71 -12.82 -5.54 19.27
C ILE A 71 -12.02 -5.73 17.98
N GLN A 72 -12.66 -6.30 16.96
CA GLN A 72 -12.07 -6.60 15.66
C GLN A 72 -13.12 -6.44 14.58
N GLY A 73 -12.73 -6.03 13.38
CA GLY A 73 -13.71 -5.90 12.30
C GLY A 73 -13.05 -5.75 10.91
N TYR A 74 -13.89 -5.91 9.89
CA TYR A 74 -13.49 -5.75 8.48
C TYR A 74 -14.60 -5.12 7.66
N ALA A 75 -14.26 -4.60 6.50
CA ALA A 75 -15.18 -4.01 5.55
C ALA A 75 -15.61 -5.00 4.46
N SER A 76 -16.85 -4.90 3.99
CA SER A 76 -17.40 -5.73 2.91
C SER A 76 -16.73 -5.47 1.55
N THR A 77 -16.05 -4.35 1.39
CA THR A 77 -15.35 -3.97 0.16
C THR A 77 -14.07 -3.20 0.46
N THR A 78 -13.13 -3.18 -0.48
CA THR A 78 -11.92 -2.35 -0.39
C THR A 78 -12.13 -0.95 -0.95
N SER A 79 -13.17 -0.74 -1.76
CA SER A 79 -13.50 0.57 -2.33
C SER A 79 -14.99 0.69 -2.63
N ALA A 80 -15.50 1.92 -2.59
CA ALA A 80 -16.88 2.29 -2.91
C ALA A 80 -16.89 3.64 -3.60
N ALA A 81 -17.92 3.92 -4.40
CA ALA A 81 -18.17 5.22 -5.00
C ALA A 81 -19.40 5.89 -4.36
N ALA A 82 -19.67 7.15 -4.68
CA ALA A 82 -20.90 7.81 -4.28
C ALA A 82 -22.13 7.01 -4.75
N GLY A 83 -23.09 6.80 -3.85
CA GLY A 83 -24.29 5.97 -4.06
C GLY A 83 -24.10 4.50 -3.68
N ASP A 84 -22.88 4.03 -3.47
CA ASP A 84 -22.60 2.70 -2.92
C ASP A 84 -22.73 2.70 -1.39
N SER A 85 -22.71 1.51 -0.80
CA SER A 85 -22.69 1.32 0.66
C SER A 85 -21.50 0.45 1.07
N VAL A 86 -20.95 0.70 2.25
CA VAL A 86 -19.92 -0.14 2.87
C VAL A 86 -20.47 -0.73 4.16
N ALA A 87 -20.52 -2.06 4.23
CA ALA A 87 -20.90 -2.77 5.44
C ALA A 87 -19.66 -3.13 6.27
N PHE A 88 -19.80 -3.04 7.59
CA PHE A 88 -18.77 -3.42 8.56
C PHE A 88 -19.24 -4.62 9.38
N HIS A 89 -18.35 -5.58 9.52
CA HIS A 89 -18.53 -6.83 10.25
C HIS A 89 -17.64 -6.78 11.48
N VAL A 90 -18.23 -6.68 12.67
CA VAL A 90 -17.50 -6.43 13.92
C VAL A 90 -17.77 -7.50 14.94
N SER A 91 -16.72 -8.01 15.57
CA SER A 91 -16.77 -8.90 16.72
C SER A 91 -16.18 -8.23 17.95
N VAL A 92 -16.78 -8.42 19.11
CA VAL A 92 -16.26 -8.00 20.41
C VAL A 92 -16.03 -9.20 21.30
N ARG A 93 -15.10 -9.10 22.26
CA ARG A 93 -14.73 -10.21 23.15
C ARG A 93 -15.91 -10.75 23.95
N SER A 94 -16.75 -9.85 24.43
CA SER A 94 -17.97 -10.15 25.22
C SER A 94 -19.06 -9.16 24.85
N ALA A 95 -20.32 -9.54 25.02
CA ALA A 95 -21.44 -8.70 24.67
C ALA A 95 -21.35 -7.32 25.37
N GLN A 96 -21.19 -6.28 24.57
CA GLN A 96 -21.04 -4.89 25.00
C GLN A 96 -21.43 -3.92 23.90
N GLU A 97 -21.60 -2.66 24.24
CA GLU A 97 -21.79 -1.59 23.26
C GLU A 97 -20.45 -1.18 22.64
N PHE A 98 -20.49 -0.83 21.36
CA PHE A 98 -19.39 -0.23 20.60
C PHE A 98 -19.92 0.79 19.60
N THR A 99 -19.04 1.60 19.05
CA THR A 99 -19.33 2.53 17.94
C THR A 99 -18.39 2.29 16.78
N VAL A 100 -18.83 2.69 15.58
CA VAL A 100 -18.01 2.78 14.38
C VAL A 100 -17.93 4.24 13.97
N THR A 101 -16.73 4.80 13.91
CA THR A 101 -16.50 6.16 13.44
C THR A 101 -15.69 6.12 12.16
N VAL A 102 -16.17 6.76 11.09
CA VAL A 102 -15.50 6.81 9.79
C VAL A 102 -14.75 8.13 9.67
N HIS A 103 -13.46 8.04 9.38
CA HIS A 103 -12.58 9.19 9.17
C HIS A 103 -12.04 9.17 7.74
N ARG A 104 -12.05 10.34 7.06
CA ARG A 104 -11.26 10.54 5.84
C ARG A 104 -9.84 10.94 6.26
N ILE A 105 -8.84 10.23 5.74
CA ILE A 105 -7.42 10.51 5.97
C ILE A 105 -6.95 11.55 4.94
N GLY A 106 -6.21 12.56 5.40
CA GLY A 106 -5.70 13.67 4.60
C GLY A 106 -4.81 14.58 5.44
N HIS A 107 -4.56 15.81 5.01
CA HIS A 107 -3.69 16.73 5.76
C HIS A 107 -4.44 17.43 6.92
N TYR A 108 -5.53 18.11 6.64
CA TYR A 108 -6.39 18.82 7.61
C TYR A 108 -5.61 19.67 8.62
N GLY A 109 -4.68 20.52 8.16
CA GLY A 109 -3.86 21.35 9.03
C GLY A 109 -2.96 20.56 10.00
N GLY A 110 -2.48 19.39 9.57
CA GLY A 110 -1.62 18.51 10.38
C GLY A 110 -2.39 17.52 11.27
N GLN A 111 -3.74 17.59 11.34
CA GLN A 111 -4.52 16.66 12.15
C GLN A 111 -4.58 15.24 11.57
N GLY A 112 -4.32 15.08 10.28
CA GLY A 112 -4.19 13.80 9.61
C GLY A 112 -5.51 13.13 9.22
N GLY A 113 -6.65 13.57 9.72
CA GLY A 113 -7.94 13.03 9.36
C GLY A 113 -9.11 13.93 9.73
N ARG A 114 -10.29 13.62 9.23
CA ARG A 114 -11.56 14.27 9.55
C ARG A 114 -12.65 13.22 9.72
N GLU A 115 -13.41 13.32 10.81
CA GLU A 115 -14.60 12.51 11.00
C GLU A 115 -15.68 12.88 9.96
N VAL A 116 -16.26 11.85 9.33
CA VAL A 116 -17.27 12.03 8.28
C VAL A 116 -18.59 11.34 8.58
N ALA A 117 -18.55 10.27 9.38
CA ALA A 117 -19.75 9.56 9.84
C ALA A 117 -19.48 8.84 11.16
N GLN A 118 -20.55 8.62 11.94
CA GLN A 118 -20.53 7.84 13.17
C GLN A 118 -21.79 7.01 13.27
N SER A 119 -21.67 5.76 13.68
CA SER A 119 -22.82 4.91 14.00
C SER A 119 -23.49 5.33 15.29
N PRO A 120 -24.76 4.99 15.52
CA PRO A 120 -25.30 4.94 16.88
C PRO A 120 -24.49 3.94 17.71
N ALA A 121 -24.73 3.89 19.03
CA ALA A 121 -24.23 2.81 19.88
C ALA A 121 -24.82 1.47 19.39
N LEU A 122 -23.94 0.54 19.03
CA LEU A 122 -24.28 -0.75 18.47
C LEU A 122 -24.10 -1.83 19.54
N ARG A 123 -24.97 -2.84 19.54
CA ARG A 123 -24.82 -4.00 20.41
C ARG A 123 -23.86 -5.01 19.77
N GLY A 124 -22.64 -5.10 20.31
CA GLY A 124 -21.66 -6.07 19.90
C GLY A 124 -21.86 -7.43 20.56
N VAL A 125 -21.53 -8.47 19.79
CA VAL A 125 -21.48 -9.87 20.25
C VAL A 125 -20.16 -10.49 19.82
N ALA A 126 -19.73 -11.54 20.52
CA ALA A 126 -18.57 -12.31 20.13
C ALA A 126 -18.92 -13.21 18.93
N HIS A 127 -18.15 -13.12 17.87
CA HIS A 127 -18.21 -14.05 16.74
C HIS A 127 -17.02 -15.01 16.79
N PRO A 128 -17.19 -16.29 16.38
CA PRO A 128 -16.11 -17.24 16.39
C PRO A 128 -15.03 -16.84 15.40
N VAL A 129 -13.77 -17.10 15.76
CA VAL A 129 -12.64 -17.07 14.82
C VAL A 129 -12.61 -18.43 14.12
N PRO A 130 -12.78 -18.47 12.79
CA PRO A 130 -12.79 -19.73 12.05
C PRO A 130 -11.41 -20.41 12.06
N GLU A 131 -11.40 -21.74 12.00
CA GLU A 131 -10.17 -22.50 11.78
C GLU A 131 -9.62 -22.24 10.38
N ALA A 132 -8.29 -22.31 10.26
CA ALA A 132 -7.64 -22.21 8.96
C ALA A 132 -8.00 -23.42 8.09
N HIS A 133 -8.35 -23.19 6.82
CA HIS A 133 -8.66 -24.28 5.89
C HIS A 133 -7.50 -25.26 5.78
N PRO A 134 -7.73 -26.59 5.90
CA PRO A 134 -6.65 -27.57 6.04
C PRO A 134 -5.71 -27.64 4.82
N GLU A 135 -6.21 -27.40 3.60
CA GLU A 135 -5.40 -27.53 2.38
C GLU A 135 -4.64 -26.24 2.02
N HIS A 136 -5.25 -25.07 2.20
CA HIS A 136 -4.68 -23.83 1.72
C HIS A 136 -4.51 -22.74 2.80
N GLY A 137 -4.85 -23.04 4.04
CA GLY A 137 -4.58 -22.17 5.19
C GLY A 137 -5.40 -20.88 5.27
N MET A 138 -6.42 -20.72 4.42
CA MET A 138 -7.27 -19.52 4.42
C MET A 138 -8.14 -19.47 5.68
N ILE A 139 -8.27 -18.27 6.24
CA ILE A 139 -9.23 -17.94 7.29
C ILE A 139 -10.20 -16.92 6.70
N ASP A 140 -11.50 -17.22 6.78
CA ASP A 140 -12.59 -16.41 6.24
C ASP A 140 -13.70 -16.36 7.30
N CYS A 141 -14.08 -15.16 7.75
CA CYS A 141 -14.89 -15.01 8.94
C CYS A 141 -16.39 -15.21 8.71
N GLY A 142 -16.92 -14.73 7.58
CA GLY A 142 -18.34 -14.80 7.31
C GLY A 142 -19.23 -14.18 8.42
N TRP A 143 -18.73 -13.20 9.18
CA TRP A 143 -19.49 -12.56 10.26
C TRP A 143 -20.67 -11.77 9.72
N PRO A 144 -21.78 -11.65 10.46
CA PRO A 144 -22.91 -10.85 10.04
C PRO A 144 -22.56 -9.35 10.00
N VAL A 145 -23.32 -8.59 9.23
CA VAL A 145 -23.21 -7.13 9.17
C VAL A 145 -23.59 -6.51 10.52
N SER A 146 -22.72 -5.67 11.04
CA SER A 146 -22.94 -4.92 12.28
C SER A 146 -23.47 -3.52 12.03
N TRP A 147 -22.97 -2.85 10.96
CA TRP A 147 -23.41 -1.53 10.55
C TRP A 147 -23.04 -1.28 9.07
N THR A 148 -23.83 -0.44 8.42
CA THR A 148 -23.61 -0.04 7.02
C THR A 148 -23.58 1.48 6.95
N VAL A 149 -22.64 2.03 6.17
CA VAL A 149 -22.59 3.44 5.83
C VAL A 149 -22.82 3.60 4.34
N ASP A 150 -23.76 4.48 3.97
CA ASP A 150 -23.96 4.90 2.58
C ASP A 150 -22.95 5.99 2.23
N ILE A 151 -22.37 5.93 1.05
CA ILE A 151 -21.37 6.90 0.58
C ILE A 151 -22.10 8.05 -0.12
N PRO A 152 -22.20 9.23 0.51
CA PRO A 152 -22.90 10.36 -0.11
C PRO A 152 -22.02 11.03 -1.18
N GLU A 153 -22.65 11.73 -2.13
CA GLU A 153 -21.97 12.52 -3.17
C GLU A 153 -21.03 13.59 -2.61
N SER A 154 -21.26 14.03 -1.38
CA SER A 154 -20.44 15.04 -0.71
C SER A 154 -19.09 14.53 -0.19
N TRP A 155 -18.86 13.21 -0.18
CA TRP A 155 -17.57 12.67 0.22
C TRP A 155 -16.57 12.76 -0.94
N VAL A 156 -15.46 13.40 -0.65
CA VAL A 156 -14.36 13.55 -1.61
C VAL A 156 -13.57 12.25 -1.66
N SER A 157 -13.16 11.84 -2.85
CA SER A 157 -12.28 10.68 -3.03
C SER A 157 -11.10 10.73 -2.06
N GLY A 158 -10.77 9.59 -1.46
CA GLY A 158 -9.76 9.54 -0.41
C GLY A 158 -9.56 8.15 0.18
N VAL A 159 -8.58 8.09 1.07
CA VAL A 159 -8.41 6.97 2.00
C VAL A 159 -9.32 7.20 3.20
N TYR A 160 -10.12 6.21 3.52
CA TYR A 160 -11.04 6.25 4.66
C TYR A 160 -10.68 5.15 5.66
N LEU A 161 -10.83 5.45 6.93
CA LEU A 161 -10.58 4.52 8.02
C LEU A 161 -11.82 4.42 8.88
N ALA A 162 -12.42 3.23 8.97
CA ALA A 162 -13.44 2.93 9.93
C ALA A 162 -12.77 2.48 11.25
N VAL A 163 -13.01 3.21 12.32
CA VAL A 163 -12.48 2.94 13.68
C VAL A 163 -13.58 2.36 14.53
N PHE A 164 -13.38 1.18 15.05
CA PHE A 164 -14.28 0.46 15.96
C PHE A 164 -13.83 0.73 17.37
N THR A 165 -14.73 1.24 18.23
CA THR A 165 -14.40 1.64 19.61
C THR A 165 -15.35 1.01 20.62
N THR A 166 -14.82 0.24 21.58
CA THR A 166 -15.59 -0.27 22.72
C THR A 166 -15.81 0.80 23.77
N LYS A 167 -16.77 0.60 24.65
CA LYS A 167 -17.08 1.53 25.76
C LYS A 167 -15.88 1.75 26.70
N ASP A 168 -15.01 0.77 26.86
CA ASP A 168 -13.80 0.83 27.70
C ASP A 168 -12.55 1.32 26.96
N GLY A 169 -12.70 1.85 25.72
CA GLY A 169 -11.66 2.54 24.97
C GLY A 169 -10.74 1.66 24.13
N HIS A 170 -11.02 0.36 23.99
CA HIS A 170 -10.26 -0.44 23.02
C HIS A 170 -10.69 -0.12 21.60
N ARG A 171 -9.70 -0.04 20.70
CA ARG A 171 -9.91 0.31 19.30
C ARG A 171 -9.27 -0.69 18.35
N SER A 172 -9.95 -0.93 17.25
CA SER A 172 -9.35 -1.46 16.02
C SER A 172 -9.94 -0.72 14.82
N SER A 173 -9.42 -1.00 13.63
CA SER A 173 -9.84 -0.27 12.43
C SER A 173 -9.82 -1.14 11.18
N THR A 174 -10.35 -0.59 10.09
CA THR A 174 -10.20 -1.13 8.74
C THR A 174 -10.20 0.00 7.72
N PRO A 175 -9.24 0.04 6.78
CA PRO A 175 -9.23 1.02 5.71
C PRO A 175 -10.16 0.61 4.56
N PHE A 176 -10.67 1.61 3.85
CA PHE A 176 -11.31 1.46 2.55
C PHE A 176 -11.11 2.74 1.73
N ILE A 177 -11.37 2.67 0.43
CA ILE A 177 -11.26 3.79 -0.49
C ILE A 177 -12.63 4.32 -0.85
N VAL A 178 -12.80 5.63 -0.86
CA VAL A 178 -13.89 6.26 -1.61
C VAL A 178 -13.34 6.72 -2.95
N ARG A 179 -13.85 6.10 -4.03
CA ARG A 179 -13.46 6.38 -5.41
C ARG A 179 -14.18 7.61 -5.95
N GLU A 180 -13.54 8.25 -6.92
CA GLU A 180 -14.20 9.22 -7.78
C GLU A 180 -14.83 8.48 -8.98
N ALA A 181 -16.14 8.57 -9.16
CA ALA A 181 -16.83 7.83 -10.20
C ALA A 181 -16.68 8.48 -11.59
N GLU A 182 -16.81 9.80 -11.68
CA GLU A 182 -16.94 10.49 -12.96
C GLU A 182 -15.75 11.38 -13.31
N ARG A 183 -15.22 12.13 -12.35
CA ARG A 183 -14.12 13.07 -12.54
C ARG A 183 -12.77 12.33 -12.58
N ALA A 184 -11.95 12.62 -13.57
CA ALA A 184 -10.54 12.28 -13.52
C ALA A 184 -9.77 13.48 -12.95
N SER A 185 -9.04 13.24 -11.85
CA SER A 185 -8.05 14.18 -11.30
C SER A 185 -6.77 14.19 -12.15
N ASP A 186 -5.78 14.98 -11.73
CA ASP A 186 -4.47 14.93 -12.38
C ASP A 186 -3.72 13.62 -12.04
N ILE A 187 -3.88 13.15 -10.82
CA ILE A 187 -3.17 12.00 -10.24
C ILE A 187 -4.16 10.96 -9.73
N LEU A 188 -3.97 9.71 -10.14
CA LEU A 188 -4.58 8.55 -9.49
C LEU A 188 -3.59 7.97 -8.48
N VAL A 189 -4.01 7.78 -7.23
CA VAL A 189 -3.24 7.10 -6.17
C VAL A 189 -3.85 5.73 -5.94
N VAL A 190 -3.06 4.67 -6.08
CA VAL A 190 -3.53 3.29 -5.92
C VAL A 190 -2.91 2.67 -4.68
N LEU A 191 -3.77 2.20 -3.75
CA LEU A 191 -3.33 1.53 -2.53
C LEU A 191 -3.29 0.00 -2.70
N PRO A 192 -2.28 -0.69 -2.14
CA PRO A 192 -1.95 -2.08 -2.42
C PRO A 192 -2.75 -3.08 -1.56
N PHE A 193 -4.06 -3.09 -1.63
CA PHE A 193 -4.92 -3.93 -0.78
C PHE A 193 -4.62 -5.44 -0.93
N THR A 194 -4.23 -5.90 -2.11
CA THR A 194 -3.80 -7.30 -2.31
C THR A 194 -2.54 -7.62 -1.50
N THR A 195 -1.59 -6.67 -1.44
CA THR A 195 -0.37 -6.81 -0.63
C THR A 195 -0.69 -6.71 0.87
N TYR A 196 -1.59 -5.81 1.28
CA TYR A 196 -2.04 -5.75 2.66
C TYR A 196 -2.56 -7.10 3.15
N GLN A 197 -3.41 -7.78 2.37
CA GLN A 197 -3.92 -9.09 2.73
C GLN A 197 -2.86 -10.20 2.69
N ALA A 198 -1.91 -10.11 1.75
CA ALA A 198 -0.81 -11.07 1.66
C ALA A 198 0.05 -11.13 2.94
N TYR A 199 0.19 -10.00 3.63
CA TYR A 199 0.93 -9.86 4.89
C TYR A 199 0.07 -9.95 6.13
N ASN A 200 -1.25 -9.89 6.01
CA ASN A 200 -2.17 -9.96 7.13
C ASN A 200 -2.15 -11.34 7.80
N ALA A 201 -1.60 -11.42 9.00
CA ALA A 201 -1.45 -12.67 9.75
C ALA A 201 -2.58 -12.91 10.78
N TRP A 202 -3.69 -12.20 10.62
CA TRP A 202 -4.83 -12.33 11.53
C TRP A 202 -5.35 -13.78 11.61
N PRO A 203 -5.74 -14.23 12.84
CA PRO A 203 -5.42 -13.61 14.12
C PRO A 203 -3.99 -13.93 14.55
N GLN A 204 -3.27 -12.95 15.11
CA GLN A 204 -1.95 -13.18 15.70
C GLN A 204 -2.05 -13.72 17.14
N ASP A 205 -2.97 -14.66 17.35
CA ASP A 205 -3.26 -15.27 18.66
C ASP A 205 -2.22 -16.33 19.08
N GLY A 206 -1.25 -16.62 18.24
CA GLY A 206 -0.24 -17.67 18.46
C GLY A 206 -0.74 -19.07 18.20
N ARG A 207 -1.92 -19.27 17.57
CA ARG A 207 -2.56 -20.59 17.36
C ARG A 207 -2.89 -20.89 15.93
N ILE A 208 -3.66 -20.04 15.25
CA ILE A 208 -4.24 -20.34 13.94
C ILE A 208 -3.91 -19.32 12.85
N GLY A 209 -3.44 -18.12 13.20
CA GLY A 209 -3.20 -17.07 12.25
C GLY A 209 -2.20 -17.44 11.17
N LYS A 210 -2.55 -17.13 9.92
CA LYS A 210 -1.72 -17.41 8.73
C LYS A 210 -1.80 -16.28 7.71
N ASN A 211 -0.68 -16.08 7.04
CA ASN A 211 -0.61 -15.24 5.85
C ASN A 211 0.22 -15.91 4.75
N LEU A 212 0.54 -15.22 3.66
CA LEU A 212 1.32 -15.81 2.55
C LEU A 212 2.80 -16.02 2.86
N TYR A 213 3.28 -15.72 4.09
CA TYR A 213 4.67 -15.85 4.52
C TYR A 213 4.87 -16.72 5.74
N LYS A 214 3.92 -16.75 6.65
CA LYS A 214 4.02 -17.44 7.93
C LYS A 214 2.69 -17.98 8.40
N GLY A 215 2.74 -18.89 9.35
CA GLY A 215 1.58 -19.41 10.06
C GLY A 215 2.00 -20.08 11.35
N PHE A 216 1.02 -20.45 12.17
CA PHE A 216 1.25 -21.23 13.38
C PHE A 216 0.97 -22.70 13.10
N ASN A 217 1.80 -23.57 13.66
CA ASN A 217 1.55 -25.02 13.65
C ASN A 217 0.56 -25.43 14.75
N ALA A 218 0.18 -26.71 14.79
CA ALA A 218 -0.75 -27.24 15.79
C ALA A 218 -0.32 -27.03 17.25
N GLN A 219 0.95 -26.79 17.52
CA GLN A 219 1.51 -26.48 18.85
C GLN A 219 1.58 -24.97 19.15
N GLY A 220 1.02 -24.11 18.28
CA GLY A 220 1.05 -22.66 18.45
C GLY A 220 2.41 -22.02 18.22
N LYS A 221 3.35 -22.75 17.59
CA LYS A 221 4.68 -22.23 17.23
C LYS A 221 4.65 -21.65 15.82
N ASN A 222 5.22 -20.46 15.64
CA ASN A 222 5.42 -19.92 14.30
C ASN A 222 6.36 -20.84 13.49
N GLY A 223 5.80 -21.51 12.51
CA GLY A 223 6.50 -22.41 11.59
C GLY A 223 7.03 -21.70 10.33
N GLY A 224 6.93 -20.39 10.27
CA GLY A 224 7.39 -19.61 9.12
C GLY A 224 6.74 -20.05 7.82
N ASN A 225 7.54 -20.09 6.75
CA ASN A 225 7.05 -20.40 5.40
C ASN A 225 6.46 -21.81 5.26
N ALA A 226 6.84 -22.76 6.11
CA ALA A 226 6.29 -24.13 6.08
C ALA A 226 4.82 -24.18 6.50
N GLU A 227 4.37 -23.24 7.34
CA GLU A 227 3.01 -23.15 7.86
C GLU A 227 2.19 -22.01 7.22
N ARG A 228 2.71 -21.37 6.17
CA ARG A 228 2.04 -20.27 5.50
C ARG A 228 0.71 -20.68 4.87
N ALA A 229 -0.17 -19.71 4.66
CA ALA A 229 -1.32 -19.88 3.79
C ALA A 229 -0.90 -19.81 2.31
N PHE A 230 -1.69 -20.43 1.44
CA PHE A 230 -1.66 -20.27 -0.02
C PHE A 230 -2.77 -19.35 -0.52
N LYS A 231 -3.79 -19.14 0.32
CA LYS A 231 -4.90 -18.23 0.04
C LYS A 231 -5.17 -17.37 1.28
N VAL A 232 -5.56 -16.11 1.03
CA VAL A 232 -5.96 -15.17 2.08
C VAL A 232 -7.22 -14.44 1.68
N SER A 233 -8.15 -14.27 2.64
CA SER A 233 -9.44 -13.63 2.41
C SER A 233 -9.42 -12.16 2.83
N PHE A 234 -10.19 -11.30 2.15
CA PHE A 234 -10.55 -9.97 2.60
C PHE A 234 -11.64 -9.98 3.67
N ASP A 235 -12.38 -11.09 3.82
CA ASP A 235 -13.46 -11.23 4.79
C ASP A 235 -12.92 -11.66 6.16
N ARG A 236 -11.94 -10.90 6.67
CA ARG A 236 -11.33 -11.05 7.98
C ARG A 236 -10.69 -9.72 8.44
N PRO A 237 -10.58 -9.47 9.75
CA PRO A 237 -9.88 -8.29 10.28
C PRO A 237 -8.42 -8.22 9.82
N TYR A 238 -7.84 -7.03 9.86
CA TYR A 238 -6.39 -6.88 9.90
C TYR A 238 -5.88 -7.14 11.33
N SER A 239 -4.65 -7.65 11.46
CA SER A 239 -4.04 -7.99 12.74
C SER A 239 -3.87 -6.77 13.64
N ASP A 240 -3.90 -6.96 14.93
CA ASP A 240 -3.55 -6.04 16.02
C ASP A 240 -3.87 -4.56 15.74
N GLY A 241 -4.99 -4.08 16.26
CA GLY A 241 -5.45 -2.71 16.02
C GLY A 241 -6.06 -2.47 14.63
N GLY A 242 -6.01 -3.46 13.72
CA GLY A 242 -6.70 -3.41 12.42
C GLY A 242 -6.01 -2.57 11.35
N HIS A 243 -4.76 -2.18 11.55
CA HIS A 243 -3.98 -1.49 10.54
C HIS A 243 -3.26 -2.50 9.63
N PRO A 244 -3.39 -2.38 8.29
CA PRO A 244 -2.55 -3.16 7.39
C PRO A 244 -1.08 -2.86 7.63
N LEU A 245 -0.23 -3.89 7.56
CA LEU A 245 1.21 -3.69 7.56
C LEU A 245 1.60 -2.75 6.40
N TRP A 246 2.46 -1.78 6.64
CA TRP A 246 2.91 -0.76 5.67
C TRP A 246 1.89 0.34 5.31
N PHE A 247 0.69 0.37 5.91
CA PHE A 247 -0.32 1.40 5.65
C PHE A 247 0.21 2.83 5.87
N GLU A 248 1.17 3.01 6.77
CA GLU A 248 1.81 4.30 7.03
C GLU A 248 2.49 4.86 5.78
N MET A 249 3.12 4.04 4.94
CA MET A 249 3.74 4.50 3.69
C MET A 249 2.72 5.15 2.76
N ASP A 250 1.59 4.49 2.58
CA ASP A 250 0.53 4.95 1.69
C ASP A 250 -0.17 6.20 2.24
N SER A 251 -0.48 6.20 3.53
CA SER A 251 -1.09 7.35 4.20
C SER A 251 -0.14 8.56 4.28
N SER A 252 1.17 8.34 4.42
CA SER A 252 2.18 9.41 4.39
C SER A 252 2.20 10.12 3.04
N PHE A 253 2.20 9.37 1.94
CA PHE A 253 2.11 9.98 0.61
C PHE A 253 0.78 10.72 0.43
N ALA A 254 -0.35 10.10 0.80
CA ALA A 254 -1.67 10.71 0.65
C ALA A 254 -1.75 12.06 1.39
N ARG A 255 -1.32 12.08 2.66
CA ARG A 255 -1.30 13.31 3.49
C ARG A 255 -0.37 14.37 2.91
N TRP A 256 0.82 13.99 2.45
CA TRP A 256 1.78 14.92 1.84
C TRP A 256 1.27 15.46 0.49
N ALA A 257 0.72 14.63 -0.37
CA ALA A 257 0.20 15.06 -1.67
C ALA A 257 -0.97 16.06 -1.51
N GLU A 258 -1.87 15.80 -0.57
CA GLU A 258 -2.99 16.68 -0.24
C GLU A 258 -2.52 17.98 0.43
N MET A 259 -1.51 17.93 1.33
CA MET A 259 -0.85 19.09 1.92
C MET A 259 -0.22 19.97 0.83
N SER A 260 0.39 19.35 -0.16
CA SER A 260 1.04 20.02 -1.29
C SER A 260 0.05 20.55 -2.34
N GLY A 261 -1.26 20.35 -2.16
CA GLY A 261 -2.32 20.86 -3.02
C GLY A 261 -2.45 20.14 -4.37
N TYR A 262 -1.94 18.91 -4.49
CA TYR A 262 -2.16 18.10 -5.70
C TYR A 262 -3.63 17.70 -5.83
N ASP A 263 -4.12 17.68 -7.08
CA ASP A 263 -5.43 17.12 -7.41
C ASP A 263 -5.31 15.60 -7.52
N VAL A 264 -5.72 14.89 -6.48
CA VAL A 264 -5.58 13.44 -6.36
C VAL A 264 -6.95 12.77 -6.21
N THR A 265 -7.09 11.60 -6.80
CA THR A 265 -8.16 10.64 -6.51
C THR A 265 -7.55 9.30 -6.17
N TYR A 266 -8.31 8.44 -5.52
CA TYR A 266 -7.81 7.21 -4.93
C TYR A 266 -8.54 5.99 -5.47
N ALA A 267 -7.82 4.87 -5.56
CA ALA A 267 -8.34 3.56 -5.90
C ALA A 267 -7.65 2.47 -5.06
N SER A 268 -8.28 1.32 -4.93
CA SER A 268 -7.64 0.10 -4.43
C SER A 268 -6.99 -0.68 -5.58
N SER A 269 -6.06 -1.56 -5.27
CA SER A 269 -5.51 -2.49 -6.27
C SER A 269 -6.59 -3.38 -6.91
N LEU A 270 -7.70 -3.65 -6.20
CA LEU A 270 -8.83 -4.40 -6.75
C LEU A 270 -9.56 -3.61 -7.85
N ASP A 271 -9.65 -2.29 -7.74
CA ASP A 271 -10.27 -1.46 -8.78
C ASP A 271 -9.52 -1.56 -10.12
N LEU A 272 -8.18 -1.76 -10.07
CA LEU A 272 -7.40 -2.05 -11.27
C LEU A 272 -7.66 -3.46 -11.79
N HIS A 273 -7.82 -4.44 -10.90
CA HIS A 273 -8.13 -5.81 -11.27
C HIS A 273 -9.49 -5.93 -11.95
N GLU A 274 -10.49 -5.26 -11.41
CA GLU A 274 -11.88 -5.27 -11.86
C GLU A 274 -12.14 -4.34 -13.04
N GLY A 275 -11.22 -3.42 -13.33
CA GLY A 275 -11.37 -2.42 -14.39
C GLY A 275 -12.39 -1.34 -14.06
N THR A 276 -12.73 -1.15 -12.77
CA THR A 276 -13.65 -0.10 -12.31
C THR A 276 -13.03 1.29 -12.41
N VAL A 277 -11.70 1.37 -12.45
CA VAL A 277 -10.95 2.61 -12.68
C VAL A 277 -10.07 2.45 -13.92
N ASP A 278 -10.15 3.39 -14.87
CA ASP A 278 -9.29 3.43 -16.05
C ASP A 278 -8.10 4.39 -15.86
N PRO A 279 -6.89 3.89 -15.59
CA PRO A 279 -5.69 4.70 -15.39
C PRO A 279 -5.33 5.57 -16.60
N THR A 280 -5.77 5.24 -17.80
CA THR A 280 -5.46 6.02 -19.01
C THR A 280 -6.09 7.42 -19.03
N ARG A 281 -7.04 7.68 -18.13
CA ARG A 281 -7.69 8.98 -17.96
C ARG A 281 -6.84 10.00 -17.20
N TYR A 282 -5.78 9.55 -16.50
CA TYR A 282 -4.94 10.36 -15.61
C TYR A 282 -3.62 10.76 -16.28
N ALA A 283 -3.00 11.83 -15.81
CA ALA A 283 -1.66 12.21 -16.25
C ALA A 283 -0.62 11.25 -15.65
N THR A 284 -0.81 10.89 -14.38
CA THR A 284 0.07 9.95 -13.69
C THR A 284 -0.70 9.07 -12.72
N VAL A 285 -0.20 7.85 -12.52
CA VAL A 285 -0.63 6.94 -11.45
C VAL A 285 0.51 6.79 -10.47
N VAL A 286 0.21 6.95 -9.19
CA VAL A 286 1.18 6.78 -8.09
C VAL A 286 0.81 5.55 -7.27
N PHE A 287 1.79 4.70 -7.05
CA PHE A 287 1.78 3.54 -6.16
C PHE A 287 2.70 3.89 -4.98
N PRO A 288 2.15 4.38 -3.85
CA PRO A 288 2.97 5.00 -2.82
C PRO A 288 3.84 4.02 -2.04
N GLY A 289 3.26 2.89 -1.63
CA GLY A 289 3.90 1.95 -0.73
C GLY A 289 4.46 0.71 -1.40
N HIS A 290 4.48 -0.37 -0.63
CA HIS A 290 4.93 -1.69 -1.07
C HIS A 290 3.81 -2.43 -1.79
N ASP A 291 3.93 -2.59 -3.10
CA ASP A 291 2.87 -3.17 -3.95
C ASP A 291 3.34 -4.44 -4.69
N GLU A 292 3.47 -5.52 -3.93
CA GLU A 292 4.16 -6.76 -4.31
C GLU A 292 3.27 -7.76 -5.09
N TYR A 293 1.96 -7.83 -4.77
CA TYR A 293 1.05 -8.90 -5.21
C TYR A 293 0.09 -8.40 -6.29
N TRP A 294 0.36 -8.77 -7.54
CA TRP A 294 -0.36 -8.28 -8.70
C TRP A 294 -1.01 -9.38 -9.53
N SER A 295 -2.29 -9.22 -9.87
CA SER A 295 -2.95 -10.08 -10.85
C SER A 295 -2.51 -9.71 -12.28
N ARG A 296 -2.85 -10.58 -13.24
CA ARG A 296 -2.60 -10.32 -14.66
C ARG A 296 -3.32 -9.06 -15.12
N GLN A 297 -4.57 -8.89 -14.73
CA GLN A 297 -5.40 -7.74 -15.08
C GLN A 297 -4.78 -6.42 -14.60
N MET A 298 -4.32 -6.35 -13.35
CA MET A 298 -3.65 -5.16 -12.80
C MET A 298 -2.42 -4.79 -13.65
N ARG A 299 -1.61 -5.78 -14.02
CA ARG A 299 -0.42 -5.54 -14.82
C ARG A 299 -0.75 -5.08 -16.23
N ASP A 300 -1.70 -5.72 -16.89
CA ASP A 300 -2.12 -5.37 -18.25
C ASP A 300 -2.67 -3.92 -18.29
N VAL A 301 -3.42 -3.52 -17.26
CA VAL A 301 -3.92 -2.14 -17.11
C VAL A 301 -2.77 -1.15 -16.93
N ALA A 302 -1.75 -1.46 -16.13
CA ALA A 302 -0.57 -0.60 -15.97
C ALA A 302 0.27 -0.51 -17.26
N GLU A 303 0.47 -1.61 -17.97
CA GLU A 303 1.16 -1.62 -19.27
C GLU A 303 0.38 -0.84 -20.33
N LYS A 304 -0.97 -0.93 -20.32
CA LYS A 304 -1.87 -0.13 -21.17
C LYS A 304 -1.78 1.36 -20.84
N ALA A 305 -1.72 1.72 -19.56
CA ALA A 305 -1.57 3.11 -19.12
C ALA A 305 -0.29 3.73 -19.69
N VAL A 306 0.86 3.04 -19.58
CA VAL A 306 2.13 3.48 -20.17
C VAL A 306 2.02 3.61 -21.69
N ALA A 307 1.40 2.64 -22.37
CA ALA A 307 1.19 2.71 -23.82
C ALA A 307 0.27 3.86 -24.25
N SER A 308 -0.61 4.31 -23.34
CA SER A 308 -1.53 5.45 -23.52
C SER A 308 -0.96 6.79 -23.04
N ARG A 309 0.33 6.84 -22.69
CA ARG A 309 1.07 8.03 -22.21
C ARG A 309 0.71 8.49 -20.81
N THR A 310 0.17 7.63 -19.98
CA THR A 310 0.04 7.86 -18.54
C THR A 310 1.37 7.53 -17.86
N HIS A 311 1.90 8.44 -17.06
CA HIS A 311 3.11 8.21 -16.29
C HIS A 311 2.82 7.29 -15.09
N LEU A 312 3.82 6.51 -14.66
CA LEU A 312 3.73 5.69 -13.45
C LEU A 312 4.83 6.10 -12.46
N ALA A 313 4.50 6.22 -11.19
CA ALA A 313 5.44 6.47 -10.11
C ALA A 313 5.24 5.46 -8.98
N TYR A 314 6.23 4.59 -8.78
CA TYR A 314 6.30 3.64 -7.66
C TYR A 314 7.27 4.20 -6.62
N LEU A 315 6.73 4.59 -5.46
CA LEU A 315 7.53 5.20 -4.40
C LEU A 315 8.06 4.18 -3.39
N GLY A 316 7.69 2.91 -3.54
CA GLY A 316 8.18 1.78 -2.76
C GLY A 316 9.28 0.98 -3.47
N ALA A 317 9.49 -0.24 -2.97
CA ALA A 317 10.34 -1.27 -3.57
C ALA A 317 9.61 -2.62 -3.59
N ASN A 318 10.19 -3.60 -4.31
CA ASN A 318 9.64 -4.94 -4.50
C ASN A 318 8.21 -4.92 -5.05
N ASN A 319 7.98 -4.01 -6.01
CA ASN A 319 6.68 -3.87 -6.66
C ASN A 319 6.50 -4.92 -7.75
N ILE A 320 5.26 -5.40 -7.93
CA ILE A 320 4.88 -6.35 -8.98
C ILE A 320 5.72 -7.64 -8.93
N TYR A 321 5.95 -8.18 -7.74
CA TYR A 321 6.85 -9.33 -7.58
C TYR A 321 6.16 -10.67 -7.77
N PHE A 322 4.99 -10.87 -7.13
CA PHE A 322 4.20 -12.08 -7.26
C PHE A 322 3.01 -11.92 -8.19
N HIS A 323 2.87 -12.84 -9.14
CA HIS A 323 1.63 -13.05 -9.88
C HIS A 323 0.63 -13.76 -8.99
N ILE A 324 -0.57 -13.18 -8.84
CA ILE A 324 -1.65 -13.71 -8.02
C ILE A 324 -2.90 -14.00 -8.87
N ARG A 325 -3.77 -14.82 -8.32
CA ARG A 325 -5.13 -15.04 -8.82
C ARG A 325 -6.14 -14.54 -7.81
N MET A 326 -7.15 -13.83 -8.29
CA MET A 326 -8.29 -13.43 -7.47
C MET A 326 -9.38 -14.49 -7.59
N GLU A 327 -9.98 -14.84 -6.44
CA GLU A 327 -11.02 -15.87 -6.36
C GLU A 327 -12.23 -15.35 -5.55
N LYS A 328 -13.37 -16.06 -5.71
CA LYS A 328 -14.57 -15.80 -4.90
C LYS A 328 -14.35 -16.17 -3.44
N SER A 329 -15.02 -15.44 -2.55
CA SER A 329 -15.14 -15.90 -1.15
C SER A 329 -16.01 -17.18 -1.05
N PRO A 330 -15.97 -17.89 0.08
CA PRO A 330 -16.89 -18.99 0.37
C PRO A 330 -18.37 -18.60 0.28
N ALA A 331 -18.69 -17.32 0.55
CA ALA A 331 -20.03 -16.77 0.39
C ALA A 331 -20.42 -16.46 -1.07
N GLY A 332 -19.49 -16.63 -2.03
CA GLY A 332 -19.73 -16.43 -3.46
C GLY A 332 -19.49 -15.00 -3.96
N THR A 333 -18.95 -14.10 -3.13
CA THR A 333 -18.60 -12.73 -3.55
C THR A 333 -17.30 -12.75 -4.35
N GLU A 334 -17.31 -12.12 -5.53
CA GLU A 334 -16.15 -12.05 -6.44
C GLU A 334 -14.97 -11.32 -5.81
N ASN A 335 -13.76 -11.72 -6.20
CA ASN A 335 -12.50 -11.01 -5.91
C ASN A 335 -12.22 -10.77 -4.41
N ARG A 336 -12.74 -11.66 -3.53
CA ARG A 336 -12.50 -11.55 -2.07
C ARG A 336 -11.37 -12.42 -1.56
N VAL A 337 -10.74 -13.23 -2.42
CA VAL A 337 -9.64 -14.12 -2.03
C VAL A 337 -8.44 -13.89 -2.93
N VAL A 338 -7.27 -13.74 -2.33
CA VAL A 338 -5.97 -13.71 -3.01
C VAL A 338 -5.32 -15.09 -2.91
N ALA A 339 -5.07 -15.75 -4.04
CA ALA A 339 -4.34 -17.01 -4.12
C ALA A 339 -2.92 -16.78 -4.62
N CYS A 340 -1.90 -17.31 -3.88
CA CYS A 340 -0.49 -17.25 -4.26
C CYS A 340 0.30 -18.45 -3.71
N TYR A 341 0.64 -19.38 -4.58
CA TYR A 341 1.38 -20.60 -4.23
C TYR A 341 2.90 -20.41 -4.24
N LYS A 342 3.40 -19.34 -4.87
CA LYS A 342 4.83 -18.98 -4.93
C LYS A 342 5.66 -20.06 -5.61
N GLN A 343 6.55 -20.72 -4.87
CA GLN A 343 7.38 -21.83 -5.35
C GLN A 343 6.73 -23.22 -5.25
N ASP A 344 5.61 -23.34 -4.52
CA ASP A 344 4.89 -24.58 -4.41
C ASP A 344 3.99 -24.78 -5.64
N PRO A 345 3.65 -26.04 -6.00
CA PRO A 345 2.75 -26.29 -7.11
C PRO A 345 1.39 -25.63 -6.93
N ASP A 346 0.98 -24.83 -7.89
CA ASP A 346 -0.38 -24.28 -7.95
C ASP A 346 -1.32 -25.39 -8.46
N PRO A 347 -2.30 -25.84 -7.68
CA PRO A 347 -3.15 -26.98 -8.07
C PRO A 347 -4.21 -26.58 -9.12
N THR A 348 -4.50 -25.27 -9.25
CA THR A 348 -5.57 -24.75 -10.11
C THR A 348 -5.12 -23.51 -10.87
N PRO A 349 -4.04 -23.58 -11.69
CA PRO A 349 -3.63 -22.44 -12.49
C PRO A 349 -4.75 -22.07 -13.47
N ASP A 350 -4.94 -20.78 -13.71
CA ASP A 350 -5.85 -20.27 -14.75
C ASP A 350 -5.14 -20.10 -16.10
N GLU A 351 -5.83 -19.46 -17.07
CA GLU A 351 -5.25 -19.18 -18.40
C GLU A 351 -4.04 -18.24 -18.37
N HIS A 352 -3.82 -17.53 -17.27
CA HIS A 352 -2.68 -16.64 -17.07
C HIS A 352 -1.47 -17.35 -16.45
N GLY A 353 -1.63 -18.62 -16.09
CA GLY A 353 -0.58 -19.48 -15.53
C GLY A 353 -0.56 -19.56 -14.01
N PRO A 354 0.47 -20.19 -13.44
CA PRO A 354 0.56 -20.39 -12.00
C PRO A 354 0.88 -19.09 -11.24
N THR A 355 0.53 -19.07 -9.96
CA THR A 355 0.77 -17.95 -9.05
C THR A 355 2.20 -17.98 -8.49
N VAL A 356 3.16 -17.52 -9.28
CA VAL A 356 4.60 -17.51 -9.02
C VAL A 356 5.15 -16.08 -9.09
N ARG A 357 6.48 -15.90 -8.93
CA ARG A 357 7.09 -14.59 -9.21
C ARG A 357 6.90 -14.24 -10.70
N TRP A 358 6.57 -12.99 -10.99
CA TRP A 358 6.41 -12.54 -12.37
C TRP A 358 7.61 -12.85 -13.27
N ARG A 359 8.84 -12.78 -12.72
CA ARG A 359 10.06 -13.09 -13.46
C ARG A 359 10.23 -14.56 -13.82
N ASP A 360 9.47 -15.45 -13.18
CA ASP A 360 9.51 -16.90 -13.37
C ASP A 360 8.29 -17.44 -14.13
N LEU A 361 7.29 -16.61 -14.38
CA LEU A 361 6.04 -17.00 -15.04
C LEU A 361 6.29 -17.55 -16.47
N GLU A 362 7.23 -16.95 -17.19
CA GLU A 362 7.64 -17.43 -18.50
C GLU A 362 9.17 -17.45 -18.68
N LYS A 363 9.62 -18.34 -19.61
CA LYS A 363 11.03 -18.41 -19.98
C LYS A 363 11.58 -17.05 -20.43
N LYS A 364 12.91 -16.86 -20.23
CA LYS A 364 13.63 -15.61 -20.58
C LYS A 364 13.12 -14.37 -19.85
N ARG A 365 12.46 -14.54 -18.70
CA ARG A 365 11.95 -13.44 -17.86
C ARG A 365 11.12 -12.42 -18.63
N LYS A 366 10.25 -12.88 -19.50
CA LYS A 366 9.39 -12.01 -20.33
C LYS A 366 8.50 -11.09 -19.52
N HIS A 367 8.05 -11.53 -18.34
CA HIS A 367 7.18 -10.79 -17.43
C HIS A 367 7.91 -10.31 -16.18
N SER A 368 9.25 -10.24 -16.18
CA SER A 368 9.98 -9.65 -15.05
C SER A 368 9.49 -8.22 -14.80
N GLU A 369 9.48 -7.83 -13.53
CA GLU A 369 9.10 -6.51 -13.04
C GLU A 369 9.90 -5.41 -13.76
N GLN A 370 11.21 -5.65 -13.93
CA GLN A 370 12.13 -4.70 -14.57
C GLN A 370 11.73 -4.33 -15.99
N ARG A 371 10.97 -5.18 -16.69
CA ARG A 371 10.52 -4.88 -18.04
C ARG A 371 9.44 -3.80 -18.12
N LEU A 372 8.81 -3.48 -16.99
CA LEU A 372 7.93 -2.33 -16.82
C LEU A 372 8.65 -1.25 -15.99
N LEU A 373 9.22 -1.64 -14.86
CA LEU A 373 9.72 -0.75 -13.82
C LEU A 373 11.15 -0.22 -14.07
N GLY A 374 11.95 -0.90 -14.90
CA GLY A 374 13.38 -0.58 -15.09
C GLY A 374 14.30 -1.19 -14.03
N VAL A 375 13.83 -1.45 -12.85
CA VAL A 375 14.48 -2.17 -11.75
C VAL A 375 13.60 -3.31 -11.27
N GLN A 376 14.12 -4.13 -10.38
CA GLN A 376 13.38 -5.25 -9.78
C GLN A 376 13.92 -5.54 -8.39
N TYR A 377 13.15 -6.26 -7.58
CA TYR A 377 13.60 -6.70 -6.26
C TYR A 377 15.00 -7.29 -6.28
N ASN A 378 15.87 -6.75 -5.43
CA ASN A 378 17.29 -7.07 -5.39
C ASN A 378 17.72 -7.68 -4.05
N GLY A 379 17.10 -7.33 -2.93
CA GLY A 379 17.45 -7.88 -1.62
C GLY A 379 16.77 -7.20 -0.46
N MET A 380 17.06 -7.70 0.74
CA MET A 380 16.57 -7.20 2.02
C MET A 380 17.70 -6.61 2.84
N LEU A 381 17.38 -5.64 3.70
CA LEU A 381 18.28 -4.99 4.62
C LEU A 381 17.93 -5.33 6.08
N ALA A 382 18.92 -5.66 6.89
CA ALA A 382 18.74 -5.83 8.34
C ALA A 382 18.70 -4.47 9.08
N LYS A 383 19.31 -3.44 8.49
CA LYS A 383 19.33 -2.06 9.02
C LYS A 383 19.26 -1.09 7.86
N PRO A 384 18.65 0.09 8.04
CA PRO A 384 18.67 1.13 7.02
C PRO A 384 20.10 1.56 6.65
N VAL A 385 20.27 1.93 5.38
CA VAL A 385 21.50 2.51 4.85
C VAL A 385 21.17 3.81 4.10
N PRO A 386 22.15 4.70 3.84
CA PRO A 386 21.90 5.91 3.09
C PRO A 386 21.57 5.63 1.61
N LEU A 387 20.74 6.49 1.03
CA LEU A 387 20.63 6.61 -0.42
C LEU A 387 21.81 7.45 -0.92
N VAL A 388 22.61 6.89 -1.83
CA VAL A 388 23.74 7.59 -2.47
C VAL A 388 23.32 8.15 -3.81
N VAL A 389 23.33 9.48 -3.91
CA VAL A 389 22.87 10.23 -5.08
C VAL A 389 23.75 9.98 -6.31
N ARG A 390 23.11 9.87 -7.46
CA ARG A 390 23.75 9.85 -8.78
C ARG A 390 23.02 10.80 -9.72
N ARG A 391 23.79 11.36 -10.68
CA ARG A 391 23.27 12.32 -11.65
C ARG A 391 22.58 13.50 -10.97
N SER A 392 23.25 14.16 -10.07
CA SER A 392 22.76 15.30 -9.32
C SER A 392 22.33 16.47 -10.22
N ASP A 393 22.84 16.52 -11.48
CA ASP A 393 22.40 17.44 -12.53
C ASP A 393 21.01 17.11 -13.12
N HIS A 394 20.46 15.93 -12.78
CA HIS A 394 19.13 15.54 -13.23
C HIS A 394 18.04 16.41 -12.59
N TRP A 395 17.01 16.76 -13.36
CA TRP A 395 15.92 17.62 -12.92
C TRP A 395 15.22 17.12 -11.64
N LEU A 396 15.24 15.82 -11.32
CA LEU A 396 14.70 15.25 -10.09
C LEU A 396 15.34 15.89 -8.85
N TRP A 397 16.65 16.09 -8.88
CA TRP A 397 17.43 16.61 -7.76
C TRP A 397 17.54 18.15 -7.74
N LYS A 398 16.88 18.83 -8.69
CA LYS A 398 16.91 20.30 -8.74
C LYS A 398 16.34 20.91 -7.46
N GLY A 399 17.08 21.84 -6.86
CA GLY A 399 16.65 22.53 -5.64
C GLY A 399 16.88 21.76 -4.34
N THR A 400 17.41 20.54 -4.39
CA THR A 400 17.72 19.74 -3.19
C THR A 400 19.09 20.09 -2.57
N GLY A 401 19.97 20.75 -3.31
CA GLY A 401 21.35 21.02 -2.90
C GLY A 401 22.28 19.82 -2.94
N LEU A 402 21.83 18.66 -3.44
CA LEU A 402 22.60 17.43 -3.48
C LEU A 402 23.58 17.38 -4.65
N ALA A 403 24.77 16.82 -4.42
CA ALA A 403 25.79 16.50 -5.40
C ALA A 403 25.93 14.99 -5.62
N ASP A 404 26.63 14.57 -6.68
CA ASP A 404 26.92 13.15 -6.92
C ASP A 404 27.78 12.58 -5.78
N GLY A 405 27.33 11.47 -5.20
CA GLY A 405 27.94 10.84 -4.06
C GLY A 405 27.43 11.30 -2.70
N ASP A 406 26.61 12.35 -2.64
CA ASP A 406 25.97 12.75 -1.40
C ASP A 406 25.02 11.67 -0.88
N GLU A 407 24.88 11.62 0.44
CA GLU A 407 24.09 10.63 1.14
C GLU A 407 22.82 11.25 1.76
N ILE A 408 21.69 10.58 1.57
CA ILE A 408 20.47 10.83 2.34
C ILE A 408 20.36 9.72 3.38
N PRO A 409 20.59 10.04 4.67
CA PRO A 409 20.71 9.02 5.72
C PRO A 409 19.47 8.16 5.87
N ASN A 410 19.64 6.88 6.17
CA ASN A 410 18.58 5.93 6.53
C ASN A 410 17.41 5.81 5.54
N LEU A 411 17.57 6.24 4.28
CA LEU A 411 16.47 6.24 3.31
C LEU A 411 16.27 4.86 2.64
N ILE A 412 17.29 4.00 2.61
CA ILE A 412 17.14 2.64 2.08
C ILE A 412 16.90 1.67 3.22
N GLY A 413 15.69 1.12 3.29
CA GLY A 413 15.31 0.21 4.38
C GLY A 413 14.38 -0.91 3.94
N ILE A 414 14.39 -1.98 4.71
CA ILE A 414 13.58 -3.19 4.61
C ILE A 414 13.91 -3.96 3.33
N GLU A 415 13.47 -3.49 2.17
CA GLU A 415 13.72 -4.10 0.87
C GLU A 415 14.21 -3.04 -0.13
N ALA A 416 14.98 -3.50 -1.11
CA ALA A 416 15.54 -2.63 -2.11
C ALA A 416 15.44 -3.22 -3.53
N ASP A 417 15.20 -2.33 -4.50
CA ASP A 417 15.26 -2.67 -5.91
C ASP A 417 16.64 -2.33 -6.50
N GLY A 418 17.02 -3.07 -7.53
CA GLY A 418 18.24 -2.82 -8.27
C GLY A 418 18.13 -3.21 -9.73
N ARG A 419 19.06 -2.70 -10.54
CA ARG A 419 19.18 -3.03 -11.95
C ARG A 419 19.81 -4.41 -12.13
N ASP A 420 19.05 -5.37 -12.64
CA ASP A 420 19.57 -6.67 -13.09
C ASP A 420 20.05 -6.58 -14.55
N ARG A 421 21.35 -6.75 -14.78
CA ARG A 421 21.95 -6.68 -16.12
C ARG A 421 21.52 -7.84 -17.04
N LYS A 422 21.04 -8.96 -16.48
CA LYS A 422 20.58 -10.12 -17.24
C LYS A 422 19.16 -9.97 -17.75
N THR A 423 18.38 -9.08 -17.16
CA THR A 423 16.99 -8.78 -17.53
C THR A 423 16.94 -7.56 -18.45
N LYS A 424 16.18 -7.68 -19.53
CA LYS A 424 16.01 -6.58 -20.49
C LYS A 424 15.19 -5.44 -19.88
N LEU A 425 15.48 -4.23 -20.33
CA LEU A 425 14.66 -3.05 -20.08
C LEU A 425 13.39 -3.05 -20.95
N PRO A 426 12.44 -2.15 -20.65
CA PRO A 426 11.34 -1.83 -21.54
C PRO A 426 11.85 -1.52 -22.94
N ARG A 427 11.06 -1.89 -23.96
CA ARG A 427 11.45 -1.64 -25.36
C ARG A 427 11.40 -0.14 -25.67
N LYS A 428 12.38 0.32 -26.45
CA LYS A 428 12.44 1.71 -26.94
C LYS A 428 12.40 2.76 -25.82
N ALA A 429 13.00 2.43 -24.68
CA ALA A 429 13.08 3.31 -23.53
C ALA A 429 14.55 3.55 -23.14
N VAL A 430 14.80 4.71 -22.51
CA VAL A 430 16.07 5.07 -21.92
C VAL A 430 15.92 5.02 -20.41
N GLN A 431 16.85 4.36 -19.72
CA GLN A 431 16.89 4.30 -18.27
C GLN A 431 17.93 5.26 -17.72
N GLN A 432 17.57 5.95 -16.66
CA GLN A 432 18.46 6.76 -15.84
C GLN A 432 18.43 6.19 -14.41
N LEU A 433 19.60 5.81 -13.89
CA LEU A 433 19.76 5.41 -12.49
C LEU A 433 20.17 6.65 -11.70
N LEU A 434 19.36 7.03 -10.73
CA LEU A 434 19.44 8.28 -9.98
C LEU A 434 20.03 8.09 -8.58
N SER A 435 20.26 6.84 -8.20
CA SER A 435 21.01 6.45 -7.00
C SER A 435 21.90 5.24 -7.27
N HIS A 436 22.90 5.04 -6.40
CA HIS A 436 23.77 3.87 -6.43
C HIS A 436 24.21 3.57 -4.98
N SER A 437 23.35 2.91 -4.23
CA SER A 437 23.50 2.73 -2.79
C SER A 437 23.90 1.28 -2.49
N PRO A 438 25.16 1.01 -2.12
CA PRO A 438 25.60 -0.32 -1.73
C PRO A 438 25.01 -0.68 -0.37
N TYR A 439 24.62 -1.95 -0.20
CA TYR A 439 24.14 -2.47 1.07
C TYR A 439 24.45 -3.96 1.23
N PRO A 440 24.68 -4.45 2.47
CA PRO A 440 24.79 -5.87 2.74
C PRO A 440 23.40 -6.52 2.72
N ASP A 441 23.22 -7.56 1.91
CA ASP A 441 21.97 -8.32 1.88
C ASP A 441 21.80 -9.15 3.15
N SER A 442 20.72 -8.94 3.87
CA SER A 442 20.42 -9.66 5.12
C SER A 442 20.24 -11.18 4.94
N MET A 443 20.02 -11.63 3.70
CA MET A 443 19.91 -13.05 3.35
C MET A 443 21.29 -13.70 3.08
N GLY A 444 22.38 -13.01 3.35
CA GLY A 444 23.74 -13.55 3.19
C GLY A 444 24.22 -13.69 1.74
N ARG A 445 23.59 -13.01 0.78
CA ARG A 445 23.93 -13.08 -0.65
C ARG A 445 25.02 -12.08 -1.07
N GLY A 446 25.73 -11.51 -0.10
CA GLY A 446 26.81 -10.52 -0.30
C GLY A 446 26.29 -9.10 -0.48
N GLU A 447 27.18 -8.22 -0.99
CA GLU A 447 26.83 -6.83 -1.26
C GLU A 447 25.88 -6.72 -2.46
N ARG A 448 24.88 -5.85 -2.33
CA ARG A 448 23.91 -5.49 -3.35
C ARG A 448 23.91 -4.00 -3.59
N ILE A 449 23.34 -3.57 -4.69
CA ILE A 449 23.21 -2.16 -5.05
C ILE A 449 21.73 -1.83 -5.20
N GLN A 450 21.27 -0.85 -4.42
CA GLN A 450 19.97 -0.23 -4.64
C GLN A 450 20.07 0.82 -5.75
N ASN A 451 19.03 0.94 -6.56
CA ASN A 451 18.91 1.97 -7.57
C ASN A 451 17.51 2.60 -7.57
N THR A 452 17.46 3.90 -7.44
CA THR A 452 16.32 4.72 -7.89
C THR A 452 16.38 4.82 -9.41
N SER A 453 15.28 4.56 -10.09
CA SER A 453 15.23 4.43 -11.55
C SER A 453 14.17 5.32 -12.17
N LEU A 454 14.54 5.99 -13.25
CA LEU A 454 13.60 6.62 -14.17
C LEU A 454 13.75 5.98 -15.55
N VAL A 455 12.69 5.37 -16.05
CA VAL A 455 12.57 4.90 -17.43
C VAL A 455 11.76 5.91 -18.23
N GLN A 456 12.33 6.42 -19.32
CA GLN A 456 11.64 7.33 -20.23
C GLN A 456 11.46 6.65 -21.59
N HIS A 457 10.22 6.53 -22.04
CA HIS A 457 9.82 6.04 -23.34
C HIS A 457 10.02 7.13 -24.42
N ARG A 458 10.08 6.74 -25.70
CA ARG A 458 10.31 7.69 -26.81
C ARG A 458 9.24 8.75 -26.95
N ASP A 459 8.02 8.46 -26.53
CA ASP A 459 6.88 9.38 -26.55
C ASP A 459 6.83 10.32 -25.35
N GLY A 460 7.86 10.28 -24.49
CA GLY A 460 7.98 11.08 -23.29
C GLY A 460 7.37 10.46 -22.03
N THR A 461 6.68 9.32 -22.14
CA THR A 461 6.09 8.64 -20.98
C THR A 461 7.18 8.18 -20.01
N MET A 462 6.96 8.37 -18.73
CA MET A 462 7.93 8.08 -17.67
C MET A 462 7.40 6.99 -16.74
N VAL A 463 8.29 6.10 -16.30
CA VAL A 463 8.07 5.17 -15.19
C VAL A 463 9.18 5.40 -14.18
N PHE A 464 8.81 5.87 -12.99
CA PHE A 464 9.73 6.13 -11.87
C PHE A 464 9.58 5.05 -10.81
N VAL A 465 10.70 4.62 -10.22
CA VAL A 465 10.75 3.70 -9.07
C VAL A 465 11.76 4.21 -8.07
N ALA A 466 11.33 4.47 -6.85
CA ALA A 466 12.21 4.89 -5.75
C ALA A 466 13.18 3.78 -5.33
N GLY A 467 12.70 2.53 -5.33
CA GLY A 467 13.51 1.35 -5.04
C GLY A 467 13.86 1.16 -3.57
N THR A 468 13.07 1.73 -2.67
CA THR A 468 13.17 1.58 -1.21
C THR A 468 11.79 1.73 -0.56
N PHE A 469 11.58 1.14 0.62
CA PHE A 469 10.33 1.32 1.38
C PHE A 469 10.20 2.73 2.00
N PHE A 470 11.30 3.39 2.32
CA PHE A 470 11.28 4.58 3.17
C PHE A 470 11.08 5.90 2.42
N TRP A 471 11.05 5.89 1.08
CA TRP A 471 10.80 7.10 0.31
C TRP A 471 9.48 7.81 0.69
N PRO A 472 8.30 7.13 0.76
CA PRO A 472 7.07 7.79 1.14
C PRO A 472 7.06 8.25 2.61
N LEU A 473 7.75 7.57 3.51
CA LEU A 473 7.88 8.00 4.91
C LEU A 473 8.66 9.31 5.04
N ALA A 474 9.67 9.50 4.19
CA ALA A 474 10.46 10.75 4.16
C ALA A 474 9.65 12.00 3.75
N LEU A 475 8.41 11.82 3.32
CA LEU A 475 7.54 12.94 2.93
C LEU A 475 6.86 13.64 4.12
N ILE A 476 6.54 12.92 5.20
CA ILE A 476 5.78 13.50 6.32
C ILE A 476 5.97 12.77 7.65
N SER A 477 6.50 11.54 7.68
CA SER A 477 6.71 10.81 8.94
C SER A 477 7.83 11.46 9.75
N PRO A 478 7.61 11.85 11.02
CA PRO A 478 8.60 12.59 11.81
C PRO A 478 9.98 11.92 11.88
N ASP A 479 10.01 10.60 12.01
CA ASP A 479 11.26 9.83 12.13
C ASP A 479 12.08 9.73 10.84
N HIS A 480 11.46 10.04 9.70
CA HIS A 480 12.04 9.89 8.36
C HIS A 480 12.03 11.17 7.53
N LEU A 481 11.40 12.25 8.01
CA LEU A 481 11.19 13.49 7.26
C LEU A 481 12.49 14.02 6.64
N ASP A 482 12.48 14.23 5.32
CA ASP A 482 13.61 14.80 4.59
C ASP A 482 13.11 15.76 3.50
N SER A 483 13.42 17.05 3.66
CA SER A 483 12.98 18.10 2.74
C SER A 483 13.54 17.93 1.32
N ARG A 484 14.68 17.25 1.17
CA ARG A 484 15.29 16.95 -0.13
C ARG A 484 14.44 15.92 -0.90
N ILE A 485 13.87 14.93 -0.17
CA ILE A 485 12.95 13.94 -0.75
C ILE A 485 11.59 14.57 -1.05
N GLN A 486 11.09 15.46 -0.20
CA GLN A 486 9.90 16.26 -0.52
C GLN A 486 10.08 17.04 -1.80
N THR A 487 11.22 17.77 -1.94
CA THR A 487 11.55 18.53 -3.14
C THR A 487 11.68 17.63 -4.38
N ALA A 488 12.38 16.51 -4.27
CA ALA A 488 12.55 15.55 -5.38
C ALA A 488 11.20 14.95 -5.82
N THR A 489 10.32 14.61 -4.87
CA THR A 489 8.98 14.09 -5.17
C THR A 489 8.10 15.17 -5.82
N GLY A 490 8.20 16.41 -5.35
CA GLY A 490 7.56 17.56 -5.98
C GLY A 490 8.01 17.74 -7.43
N ASN A 491 9.33 17.74 -7.66
CA ASN A 491 9.89 17.82 -9.02
C ASN A 491 9.41 16.68 -9.93
N LEU A 492 9.30 15.44 -9.38
CA LEU A 492 8.81 14.28 -10.11
C LEU A 492 7.36 14.48 -10.57
N LEU A 493 6.47 14.77 -9.64
CA LEU A 493 5.04 14.93 -9.94
C LEU A 493 4.81 16.12 -10.87
N ASP A 494 5.46 17.27 -10.64
CA ASP A 494 5.35 18.43 -11.50
C ASP A 494 5.77 18.13 -12.93
N ARG A 495 6.87 17.40 -13.08
CA ARG A 495 7.35 16.97 -14.40
C ARG A 495 6.36 16.04 -15.09
N MET A 496 5.78 15.10 -14.36
CA MET A 496 4.77 14.17 -14.88
C MET A 496 3.44 14.87 -15.22
N LEU A 497 3.10 15.95 -14.53
CA LEU A 497 1.91 16.75 -14.81
C LEU A 497 2.11 17.78 -15.94
N THR A 498 3.35 18.08 -16.31
CA THR A 498 3.64 18.98 -17.42
C THR A 498 3.25 18.32 -18.73
N ARG A 499 2.26 18.88 -19.44
CA ARG A 499 1.86 18.37 -20.76
C ARG A 499 3.06 18.43 -21.71
N THR A 500 3.44 17.30 -22.28
CA THR A 500 4.17 17.32 -23.54
C THR A 500 3.24 17.92 -24.59
N VAL A 501 3.51 19.16 -24.97
CA VAL A 501 2.76 19.82 -26.07
C VAL A 501 2.84 18.87 -27.25
N ARG A 502 1.67 18.47 -27.77
CA ARG A 502 1.59 17.71 -29.03
C ARG A 502 2.12 18.65 -30.12
N THR A 503 3.37 18.44 -30.58
CA THR A 503 3.83 18.92 -31.87
C THR A 503 3.41 17.93 -32.95
#